data_ef63ca3f3f790c61a5c557af5a520239
#
_entry.id   ef63ca3f3f790c61a5c557af5a520239
#
_cell.length_a   1.000
_cell.length_b   1.000
_cell.length_c   1.000
_cell.angle_alpha   90.00
_cell.angle_beta   90.00
_cell.angle_gamma   90.00
#
_symmetry.space_group_name_H-M   'P 1'
#
loop_
_entity.id
_entity.type
_entity.pdbx_description
1 polymer ?
#
loop_
_entity_poly.entity_id
_entity_poly.type
_entity_poly.pdbx_seq_one_letter_code
_entity_poly.pdbx_strand_id
1 'polypeptide(L)'
;RYIFLSLIFLISCEERIRRPPTFSLTPESLSIDIGSVGELTLQINNLEDAIFGISLRIAYDSTGVSFTRSTELGEGFFFDSETVTFIKDTSSAIHIATTLTSGEGVSGSGILYTLEFEGKSQGSHLVEILPNFLFFYDSSGSKITIPNLIISSATINVE
;
A
#
# COMPACT_ATOMS: atom_id res chain seq x y z
N ARG A 1 65.24 -12.36 -13.45
CA ARG A 1 64.49 -12.18 -12.20
C ARG A 1 63.17 -11.50 -12.55
N TYR A 2 62.11 -12.30 -12.81
CA TYR A 2 60.77 -11.79 -13.18
C TYR A 2 59.95 -11.70 -11.89
N ILE A 3 59.47 -10.48 -11.57
CA ILE A 3 58.53 -10.22 -10.48
C ILE A 3 57.14 -10.41 -11.07
N PHE A 4 56.46 -11.49 -10.65
CA PHE A 4 55.02 -11.71 -10.95
C PHE A 4 54.21 -10.84 -9.97
N LEU A 5 53.61 -9.76 -10.50
CA LEU A 5 52.67 -8.93 -9.77
C LEU A 5 51.31 -9.61 -9.82
N SER A 6 50.93 -10.34 -8.75
CA SER A 6 49.63 -10.96 -8.62
C SER A 6 48.60 -9.87 -8.25
N LEU A 7 47.77 -9.51 -9.22
CA LEU A 7 46.69 -8.57 -9.02
C LEU A 7 45.50 -9.32 -8.40
N ILE A 8 45.32 -9.22 -7.09
CA ILE A 8 44.17 -9.78 -6.38
C ILE A 8 42.98 -8.82 -6.63
N PHE A 9 42.07 -9.25 -7.51
CA PHE A 9 40.75 -8.63 -7.63
C PHE A 9 39.90 -9.01 -6.41
N LEU A 10 39.76 -8.11 -5.45
CA LEU A 10 38.75 -8.20 -4.42
C LEU A 10 37.39 -7.92 -5.09
N ILE A 11 36.67 -8.98 -5.46
CA ILE A 11 35.27 -8.88 -5.82
C ILE A 11 34.53 -8.62 -4.52
N SER A 12 34.26 -7.34 -4.23
CA SER A 12 33.33 -6.95 -3.18
C SER A 12 31.93 -7.37 -3.64
N CYS A 13 31.45 -8.49 -3.15
CA CYS A 13 30.05 -8.86 -3.29
C CYS A 13 29.27 -7.96 -2.32
N GLU A 14 28.78 -6.83 -2.79
CA GLU A 14 27.78 -6.06 -2.04
C GLU A 14 26.51 -6.92 -1.96
N GLU A 15 26.31 -7.60 -0.83
CA GLU A 15 25.01 -8.15 -0.48
C GLU A 15 24.04 -6.97 -0.41
N ARG A 16 23.23 -6.80 -1.45
CA ARG A 16 22.10 -5.88 -1.40
C ARG A 16 21.16 -6.39 -0.30
N ILE A 17 21.15 -5.71 0.83
CA ILE A 17 20.16 -5.95 1.89
C ILE A 17 18.79 -5.68 1.26
N ARG A 18 18.10 -6.74 0.86
CA ARG A 18 16.74 -6.65 0.33
C ARG A 18 15.81 -6.26 1.48
N ARG A 19 15.17 -5.12 1.35
CA ARG A 19 14.14 -4.70 2.29
C ARG A 19 12.86 -5.48 1.96
N PRO A 20 12.16 -6.02 2.98
CA PRO A 20 10.90 -6.70 2.73
C PRO A 20 9.87 -5.74 2.10
N PRO A 21 8.97 -6.24 1.25
CA PRO A 21 7.86 -5.46 0.76
C PRO A 21 6.94 -5.06 1.92
N THR A 22 6.44 -3.82 1.88
CA THR A 22 5.48 -3.31 2.88
C THR A 22 4.23 -2.79 2.21
N PHE A 23 3.10 -2.98 2.86
CA PHE A 23 1.79 -2.49 2.48
C PHE A 23 1.19 -1.78 3.69
N SER A 24 1.06 -0.46 3.65
CA SER A 24 0.83 0.34 4.85
C SER A 24 -0.12 1.50 4.64
N LEU A 25 -0.79 1.89 5.72
CA LEU A 25 -1.49 3.16 5.87
C LEU A 25 -0.56 4.17 6.55
N THR A 26 -0.47 5.38 5.99
CA THR A 26 0.44 6.44 6.46
C THR A 26 -0.32 7.76 6.56
N PRO A 27 -0.15 8.54 7.65
CA PRO A 27 0.68 8.26 8.82
C PRO A 27 0.12 7.12 9.69
N GLU A 28 0.96 6.46 10.48
CA GLU A 28 0.52 5.40 11.42
C GLU A 28 -0.42 5.94 12.50
N SER A 29 -0.34 7.24 12.81
CA SER A 29 -1.23 7.94 13.74
C SER A 29 -1.59 9.30 13.15
N LEU A 30 -2.87 9.57 13.02
CA LEU A 30 -3.46 10.81 12.51
C LEU A 30 -4.34 11.43 13.58
N SER A 31 -4.16 12.71 13.91
CA SER A 31 -5.07 13.45 14.80
C SER A 31 -5.96 14.40 14.01
N ILE A 32 -7.25 14.39 14.28
CA ILE A 32 -8.26 15.26 13.65
C ILE A 32 -9.30 15.69 14.69
N ASP A 33 -9.90 16.85 14.51
CA ASP A 33 -11.04 17.31 15.32
C ASP A 33 -12.35 16.62 14.88
N ILE A 34 -13.34 16.59 15.79
CA ILE A 34 -14.71 16.15 15.43
C ILE A 34 -15.26 17.03 14.30
N GLY A 35 -15.77 16.39 13.25
CA GLY A 35 -16.30 17.04 12.05
C GLY A 35 -15.24 17.49 11.05
N SER A 36 -13.95 17.31 11.37
CA SER A 36 -12.85 17.58 10.44
C SER A 36 -12.49 16.33 9.64
N VAL A 37 -11.92 16.54 8.44
CA VAL A 37 -11.47 15.48 7.54
C VAL A 37 -9.96 15.38 7.62
N GLY A 38 -9.47 14.15 7.71
CA GLY A 38 -8.05 13.84 7.63
C GLY A 38 -7.78 12.75 6.59
N GLU A 39 -6.53 12.64 6.15
CA GLU A 39 -6.11 11.75 5.07
C GLU A 39 -5.17 10.66 5.56
N LEU A 40 -5.44 9.43 5.16
CA LEU A 40 -4.52 8.30 5.23
C LEU A 40 -4.12 7.88 3.82
N THR A 41 -2.83 7.73 3.59
CA THR A 41 -2.29 7.25 2.31
C THR A 41 -2.04 5.75 2.38
N LEU A 42 -2.66 4.99 1.49
CA LEU A 42 -2.37 3.58 1.28
C LEU A 42 -1.23 3.44 0.29
N GLN A 43 -0.13 2.85 0.73
CA GLN A 43 1.09 2.73 -0.08
C GLN A 43 1.69 1.34 -0.04
N ILE A 44 2.39 1.02 -1.12
CA ILE A 44 3.21 -0.17 -1.25
C ILE A 44 4.67 0.23 -1.42
N ASN A 45 5.60 -0.50 -0.80
CA ASN A 45 7.03 -0.25 -0.94
C ASN A 45 7.79 -1.56 -1.18
N ASN A 46 8.88 -1.46 -1.93
CA ASN A 46 9.84 -2.54 -2.22
C ASN A 46 9.18 -3.80 -2.82
N LEU A 47 8.13 -3.63 -3.63
CA LEU A 47 7.51 -4.76 -4.33
C LEU A 47 8.43 -5.20 -5.47
N GLU A 48 8.97 -6.41 -5.40
CA GLU A 48 9.83 -6.98 -6.45
C GLU A 48 9.00 -7.59 -7.59
N ASP A 49 7.92 -8.28 -7.24
CA ASP A 49 7.03 -8.92 -8.22
C ASP A 49 6.11 -7.88 -8.88
N ALA A 50 6.01 -7.93 -10.20
CA ALA A 50 5.07 -7.08 -10.92
C ALA A 50 3.63 -7.54 -10.67
N ILE A 51 2.77 -6.62 -10.22
CA ILE A 51 1.34 -6.86 -10.06
C ILE A 51 0.54 -6.14 -11.14
N PHE A 52 -0.50 -6.80 -11.62
CA PHE A 52 -1.41 -6.27 -12.62
C PHE A 52 -2.71 -5.76 -11.98
N GLY A 53 -3.04 -6.29 -10.82
CA GLY A 53 -4.21 -5.87 -10.06
C GLY A 53 -4.10 -6.18 -8.57
N ILE A 54 -4.95 -5.51 -7.81
CA ILE A 54 -5.05 -5.67 -6.37
C ILE A 54 -6.51 -5.66 -5.95
N SER A 55 -6.85 -6.48 -4.95
CA SER A 55 -8.14 -6.44 -4.26
C SER A 55 -7.91 -6.49 -2.78
N LEU A 56 -8.55 -5.59 -2.02
CA LEU A 56 -8.35 -5.50 -0.58
C LEU A 56 -9.60 -5.02 0.16
N ARG A 57 -9.58 -5.22 1.47
CA ARG A 57 -10.53 -4.62 2.41
C ARG A 57 -9.79 -3.88 3.51
N ILE A 58 -10.31 -2.70 3.84
CA ILE A 58 -9.85 -1.88 4.95
C ILE A 58 -11.01 -1.76 5.92
N ALA A 59 -10.88 -2.33 7.11
CA ALA A 59 -11.85 -2.18 8.17
C ALA A 59 -11.59 -0.89 8.95
N TYR A 60 -12.64 -0.26 9.46
CA TYR A 60 -12.55 0.92 10.30
C TYR A 60 -13.68 0.98 11.32
N ASP A 61 -13.45 1.68 12.43
CA ASP A 61 -14.47 1.90 13.45
C ASP A 61 -15.45 3.00 13.01
N SER A 62 -16.57 2.59 12.46
CA SER A 62 -17.61 3.50 11.96
C SER A 62 -18.36 4.27 13.04
N THR A 63 -18.15 3.96 14.32
CA THR A 63 -18.69 4.75 15.42
C THR A 63 -17.86 6.02 15.69
N GLY A 64 -16.57 5.97 15.39
CA GLY A 64 -15.62 7.05 15.62
C GLY A 64 -15.25 7.86 14.39
N VAL A 65 -15.22 7.22 13.23
CA VAL A 65 -14.86 7.86 11.96
C VAL A 65 -15.79 7.43 10.85
N SER A 66 -15.89 8.22 9.79
CA SER A 66 -16.54 7.83 8.53
C SER A 66 -15.61 8.01 7.36
N PHE A 67 -15.58 7.04 6.49
CA PHE A 67 -14.95 7.16 5.19
C PHE A 67 -15.76 8.13 4.31
N THR A 68 -15.12 9.13 3.72
CA THR A 68 -15.78 10.14 2.92
C THR A 68 -15.51 9.98 1.44
N ARG A 69 -14.25 9.79 1.08
CA ARG A 69 -13.85 9.50 -0.29
C ARG A 69 -12.45 8.90 -0.38
N SER A 70 -12.11 8.40 -1.57
CA SER A 70 -10.73 8.10 -1.95
C SER A 70 -10.34 8.91 -3.17
N THR A 71 -9.08 9.31 -3.23
CA THR A 71 -8.47 9.86 -4.43
C THR A 71 -7.57 8.79 -5.01
N GLU A 72 -7.81 8.45 -6.26
CA GLU A 72 -7.01 7.53 -7.02
C GLU A 72 -6.38 8.25 -8.21
N LEU A 73 -5.18 7.80 -8.55
CA LEU A 73 -4.46 8.12 -9.78
C LEU A 73 -4.11 9.58 -10.03
N GLY A 74 -2.84 9.79 -10.11
CA GLY A 74 -2.15 11.00 -10.54
C GLY A 74 -0.67 10.69 -10.67
N GLU A 75 0.13 11.64 -11.09
CA GLU A 75 1.57 11.53 -11.13
C GLU A 75 2.11 11.14 -9.74
N GLY A 76 2.86 10.04 -9.65
CA GLY A 76 3.42 9.50 -8.41
C GLY A 76 2.60 8.38 -7.75
N PHE A 77 1.45 8.00 -8.30
CA PHE A 77 0.72 6.83 -7.84
C PHE A 77 1.36 5.53 -8.38
N PHE A 78 1.15 4.44 -7.63
CA PHE A 78 1.73 3.13 -7.97
C PHE A 78 1.25 2.61 -9.33
N PHE A 79 -0.04 2.72 -9.60
CA PHE A 79 -0.61 2.50 -10.92
C PHE A 79 -0.75 3.85 -11.63
N ASP A 80 0.19 4.20 -12.48
CA ASP A 80 0.24 5.47 -13.23
C ASP A 80 -0.40 5.41 -14.62
N SER A 81 -0.83 4.22 -15.04
CA SER A 81 -1.45 3.94 -16.33
C SER A 81 -2.94 3.67 -16.20
N GLU A 82 -3.61 3.48 -17.33
CA GLU A 82 -5.04 3.22 -17.38
C GLU A 82 -5.46 2.04 -16.50
N THR A 83 -6.34 2.30 -15.54
CA THR A 83 -6.88 1.32 -14.62
C THR A 83 -8.40 1.30 -14.62
N VAL A 84 -8.95 0.18 -14.17
CA VAL A 84 -10.35 0.08 -13.75
C VAL A 84 -10.35 -0.14 -12.24
N THR A 85 -11.00 0.78 -11.53
CA THR A 85 -11.10 0.74 -10.07
C THR A 85 -12.54 0.64 -9.63
N PHE A 86 -12.76 -0.19 -8.62
CA PHE A 86 -14.02 -0.34 -7.91
C PHE A 86 -13.79 -0.08 -6.44
N ILE A 87 -14.55 0.87 -5.86
CA ILE A 87 -14.51 1.21 -4.44
C ILE A 87 -15.93 1.16 -3.89
N LYS A 88 -16.09 0.45 -2.78
CA LYS A 88 -17.37 0.33 -2.09
C LYS A 88 -17.18 0.42 -0.58
N ASP A 89 -17.80 1.40 0.04
CA ASP A 89 -17.96 1.47 1.49
C ASP A 89 -19.19 0.69 1.94
N THR A 90 -19.02 -0.10 3.00
CA THR A 90 -20.08 -0.88 3.67
C THR A 90 -20.34 -0.40 5.09
N SER A 91 -20.01 0.85 5.40
CA SER A 91 -20.15 1.51 6.72
C SER A 91 -19.27 0.95 7.85
N SER A 92 -18.43 -0.02 7.57
CA SER A 92 -17.42 -0.55 8.51
C SER A 92 -16.20 -1.12 7.80
N ALA A 93 -16.26 -1.22 6.47
CA ALA A 93 -15.13 -1.65 5.65
C ALA A 93 -15.21 -1.06 4.23
N ILE A 94 -14.08 -0.61 3.75
CA ILE A 94 -13.88 -0.14 2.38
C ILE A 94 -13.37 -1.34 1.57
N HIS A 95 -14.07 -1.69 0.52
CA HIS A 95 -13.63 -2.68 -0.45
C HIS A 95 -13.04 -1.96 -1.65
N ILE A 96 -11.82 -2.28 -2.01
CA ILE A 96 -11.11 -1.71 -3.14
C ILE A 96 -10.65 -2.83 -4.05
N ALA A 97 -10.88 -2.68 -5.35
CA ALA A 97 -10.32 -3.54 -6.38
C ALA A 97 -9.87 -2.68 -7.55
N THR A 98 -8.61 -2.80 -7.93
CA THR A 98 -8.01 -2.08 -9.07
C THR A 98 -7.28 -3.05 -9.95
N THR A 99 -7.41 -2.88 -11.25
CA THR A 99 -6.67 -3.61 -12.26
C THR A 99 -6.22 -2.69 -13.37
N LEU A 100 -5.03 -2.94 -13.89
CA LEU A 100 -4.58 -2.34 -15.15
C LEU A 100 -5.47 -2.83 -16.30
N THR A 101 -5.62 -2.01 -17.34
CA THR A 101 -6.32 -2.39 -18.57
C THR A 101 -5.36 -2.90 -19.64
N SER A 102 -4.06 -2.63 -19.47
CA SER A 102 -3.00 -3.02 -20.41
C SER A 102 -1.63 -3.05 -19.73
N GLY A 103 -0.63 -3.62 -20.39
CA GLY A 103 0.77 -3.64 -19.93
C GLY A 103 1.17 -4.95 -19.26
N GLU A 104 2.34 -4.96 -18.64
CA GLU A 104 2.96 -6.15 -18.02
C GLU A 104 2.84 -6.19 -16.49
N GLY A 105 2.22 -5.17 -15.89
CA GLY A 105 2.15 -5.00 -14.44
C GLY A 105 3.18 -3.99 -13.92
N VAL A 106 3.05 -3.64 -12.64
CA VAL A 106 3.87 -2.64 -11.96
C VAL A 106 4.54 -3.26 -10.73
N SER A 107 5.80 -2.92 -10.52
CA SER A 107 6.60 -3.27 -9.34
C SER A 107 7.25 -2.01 -8.76
N GLY A 108 7.87 -2.13 -7.58
CA GLY A 108 8.56 -1.02 -6.93
C GLY A 108 7.81 -0.44 -5.75
N SER A 109 7.74 0.89 -5.66
CA SER A 109 7.11 1.61 -4.56
C SER A 109 6.23 2.73 -5.08
N GLY A 110 5.12 2.98 -4.39
CA GLY A 110 4.22 4.08 -4.74
C GLY A 110 2.98 4.14 -3.85
N ILE A 111 2.21 5.20 -4.05
CA ILE A 111 0.92 5.41 -3.41
C ILE A 111 -0.14 4.68 -4.25
N LEU A 112 -1.02 3.93 -3.59
CA LEU A 112 -2.17 3.32 -4.23
C LEU A 112 -3.39 4.23 -4.16
N TYR A 113 -3.69 4.75 -2.97
CA TYR A 113 -4.84 5.61 -2.72
C TYR A 113 -4.55 6.60 -1.60
N THR A 114 -5.22 7.75 -1.65
CA THR A 114 -5.44 8.62 -0.49
C THR A 114 -6.89 8.41 -0.04
N LEU A 115 -7.08 8.09 1.23
CA LEU A 115 -8.36 7.79 1.85
C LEU A 115 -8.70 8.90 2.84
N GLU A 116 -9.85 9.55 2.67
CA GLU A 116 -10.31 10.60 3.56
C GLU A 116 -11.31 10.06 4.58
N PHE A 117 -11.08 10.44 5.85
CA PHE A 117 -11.94 10.10 6.97
C PHE A 117 -12.36 11.35 7.73
N GLU A 118 -13.64 11.44 8.08
CA GLU A 118 -14.20 12.47 8.95
C GLU A 118 -14.31 11.93 10.37
N GLY A 119 -13.86 12.73 11.36
CA GLY A 119 -14.01 12.43 12.78
C GLY A 119 -15.44 12.60 13.25
N LYS A 120 -16.02 11.57 13.90
CA LYS A 120 -17.39 11.59 14.42
C LYS A 120 -17.47 11.67 15.93
N SER A 121 -16.64 10.93 16.62
CA SER A 121 -16.63 10.90 18.09
C SER A 121 -15.21 10.83 18.62
N GLN A 122 -14.99 11.46 19.75
CA GLN A 122 -13.70 11.49 20.44
C GLN A 122 -13.20 10.08 20.77
N GLY A 123 -11.92 9.83 20.53
CA GLY A 123 -11.28 8.56 20.82
C GLY A 123 -10.22 8.16 19.81
N SER A 124 -9.65 6.98 20.03
CA SER A 124 -8.69 6.35 19.11
C SER A 124 -9.38 5.27 18.30
N HIS A 125 -9.39 5.42 16.98
CA HIS A 125 -10.13 4.58 16.05
C HIS A 125 -9.17 3.88 15.09
N LEU A 126 -9.16 2.54 15.12
CA LEU A 126 -8.31 1.73 14.27
C LEU A 126 -8.83 1.73 12.82
N VAL A 127 -7.91 1.89 11.88
CA VAL A 127 -8.11 1.65 10.43
C VAL A 127 -7.15 0.54 10.02
N GLU A 128 -7.69 -0.62 9.65
CA GLU A 128 -6.93 -1.84 9.50
C GLU A 128 -7.05 -2.44 8.09
N ILE A 129 -5.92 -2.72 7.47
CA ILE A 129 -5.87 -3.54 6.25
C ILE A 129 -6.07 -5.00 6.65
N LEU A 130 -7.11 -5.65 6.12
CA LEU A 130 -7.43 -7.03 6.48
C LEU A 130 -6.59 -8.01 5.64
N PRO A 131 -5.58 -8.73 6.23
CA PRO A 131 -4.66 -9.57 5.47
C PRO A 131 -5.34 -10.69 4.69
N ASN A 132 -6.41 -11.27 5.26
CA ASN A 132 -7.17 -12.36 4.63
C ASN A 132 -7.98 -11.91 3.40
N PHE A 133 -8.07 -10.60 3.16
CA PHE A 133 -8.77 -9.99 2.04
C PHE A 133 -7.87 -9.13 1.18
N LEU A 134 -6.54 -9.30 1.30
CA LEU A 134 -5.54 -8.65 0.46
C LEU A 134 -5.03 -9.65 -0.56
N PHE A 135 -5.30 -9.39 -1.83
CA PHE A 135 -4.93 -10.26 -2.95
C PHE A 135 -4.25 -9.46 -4.04
N PHE A 136 -3.17 -10.01 -4.57
CA PHE A 136 -2.46 -9.48 -5.72
C PHE A 136 -2.68 -10.42 -6.91
N TYR A 137 -2.71 -9.84 -8.11
CA TYR A 137 -2.99 -10.57 -9.34
C TYR A 137 -1.93 -10.25 -10.40
N ASP A 138 -1.56 -11.25 -11.20
CA ASP A 138 -0.77 -11.09 -12.39
C ASP A 138 -1.64 -10.70 -13.61
N SER A 139 -1.00 -10.51 -14.77
CA SER A 139 -1.68 -10.16 -16.02
C SER A 139 -2.61 -11.24 -16.58
N SER A 140 -2.51 -12.47 -16.09
CA SER A 140 -3.43 -13.56 -16.41
C SER A 140 -4.67 -13.60 -15.52
N GLY A 141 -4.73 -12.73 -14.49
CA GLY A 141 -5.75 -12.73 -13.44
C GLY A 141 -5.54 -13.80 -12.37
N SER A 142 -4.38 -14.45 -12.35
CA SER A 142 -4.03 -15.43 -11.33
C SER A 142 -3.55 -14.73 -10.07
N LYS A 143 -3.93 -15.28 -8.89
CA LYS A 143 -3.44 -14.76 -7.61
C LYS A 143 -1.97 -15.06 -7.45
N ILE A 144 -1.21 -14.05 -7.04
CA ILE A 144 0.19 -14.20 -6.66
C ILE A 144 0.37 -13.94 -5.17
N THR A 145 1.36 -14.61 -4.59
CA THR A 145 1.74 -14.44 -3.18
C THR A 145 2.98 -13.58 -3.11
N ILE A 146 2.93 -12.50 -2.34
CA ILE A 146 4.09 -11.64 -2.08
C ILE A 146 4.80 -12.18 -0.83
N PRO A 147 6.01 -12.74 -0.97
CA PRO A 147 6.73 -13.30 0.16
C PRO A 147 7.17 -12.21 1.14
N ASN A 148 7.09 -12.51 2.44
CA ASN A 148 7.52 -11.62 3.54
C ASN A 148 6.86 -10.23 3.53
N LEU A 149 5.66 -10.10 2.96
CA LEU A 149 4.91 -8.84 2.96
C LEU A 149 4.57 -8.43 4.40
N ILE A 150 4.97 -7.21 4.76
CA ILE A 150 4.64 -6.60 6.05
C ILE A 150 3.45 -5.68 5.83
N ILE A 151 2.38 -5.85 6.62
CA ILE A 151 1.16 -5.05 6.55
C ILE A 151 1.09 -4.20 7.82
N SER A 152 0.86 -2.89 7.67
CA SER A 152 0.72 -1.95 8.78
C SER A 152 -0.58 -1.17 8.70
N SER A 153 -1.28 -1.10 9.83
CA SER A 153 -2.52 -0.36 10.04
C SER A 153 -2.23 1.07 10.53
N ALA A 154 -3.27 1.90 10.60
CA ALA A 154 -3.19 3.24 11.16
C ALA A 154 -4.24 3.46 12.25
N THR A 155 -4.02 4.47 13.09
CA THR A 155 -4.97 4.92 14.11
C THR A 155 -5.35 6.38 13.85
N ILE A 156 -6.64 6.68 13.87
CA ILE A 156 -7.17 8.06 13.84
C ILE A 156 -7.59 8.44 15.24
N ASN A 157 -6.95 9.47 15.79
CA ASN A 157 -7.28 10.06 17.08
C ASN A 157 -8.19 11.26 16.83
N VAL A 158 -9.43 11.18 17.27
CA VAL A 158 -10.42 12.25 17.14
C VAL A 158 -10.47 13.00 18.49
N GLU A 159 -10.25 14.33 18.46
CA GLU A 159 -10.15 15.23 19.62
C GLU A 159 -11.40 16.11 19.76
#